data_ebeeca3130e32042c87295ab5d5bbb72
#
_entry.id   ebeeca3130e32042c87295ab5d5bbb72
#
_cell.length_a   1.000
_cell.length_b   1.000
_cell.length_c   1.000
_cell.angle_alpha   90.00
_cell.angle_beta   90.00
_cell.angle_gamma   90.00
#
_symmetry.space_group_name_H-M   'P 1'
#
loop_
_entity.id
_entity.type
_entity.pdbx_description
1 polymer ?
#
loop_
_entity_poly.entity_id
_entity_poly.type
_entity_poly.pdbx_seq_one_letter_code
_entity_poly.pdbx_strand_id
1 'polypeptide(L)'
;MIKKENLDKTSAWPFVEAKKLLRERKSFIEKKGKITLQTGYGPSGLPHIGTFGEVARTTMMVNALKQLSDFPTEIITFSDDMDGLRKVPDNVPNQELLKENLHKSLTQVPDPFEKFSSFGEHNNEMLKKFLDSFKFNYNFQSSTTLYKSGFFNPTLKIILENYEGIMNIIIPTLGKERQQTYSPFLPICPETGHVLEIPVIEIDKEKSNIIFDNKGKKLETSILDGNCKLQWKVDWAMRWYALDIDFEMYGKDLIESAILSTKIINLLGKKNPSGFAYELFLDEKGEKISKSKGNGITIDQWLEYASPESLSLYMYQNPKRAKKLYKEIVPKAVDEYLDCIEKSKKQNELQLLMNPVWHVHNGNIPEEEMIMTFSMLLNLVETSNADNKDLLWKFVKKYKLDISETNFPIFDALVGYAIKYFNDVIKAQKKYKTPNESEKKALEALVKTLEKCTDEMSPEDIQTLIYSTGKENGYADNLRDWFKLIYEVVFGDENGPRMGFFISFFGVKETTELLMNKLK
;
A
#
# COMPACT_ATOMS: atom_id res chain seq x y z
N MET A 1 -7.26 24.52 -15.69
CA MET A 1 -6.79 25.02 -14.36
C MET A 1 -7.96 24.91 -13.39
N ILE A 2 -7.78 24.28 -12.25
CA ILE A 2 -8.82 24.05 -11.25
C ILE A 2 -9.21 25.39 -10.61
N LYS A 3 -10.51 25.61 -10.40
CA LYS A 3 -11.00 26.84 -9.78
C LYS A 3 -10.59 26.91 -8.31
N LYS A 4 -10.07 28.05 -7.87
CA LYS A 4 -9.63 28.29 -6.49
C LYS A 4 -10.74 27.95 -5.46
N GLU A 5 -11.98 28.34 -5.77
CA GLU A 5 -13.14 28.07 -4.92
C GLU A 5 -13.33 26.55 -4.65
N ASN A 6 -13.11 25.69 -5.65
CA ASN A 6 -13.21 24.25 -5.50
C ASN A 6 -12.02 23.67 -4.72
N LEU A 7 -10.82 24.21 -4.92
CA LEU A 7 -9.66 23.88 -4.10
C LEU A 7 -9.88 24.23 -2.61
N ASP A 8 -10.52 25.36 -2.33
CA ASP A 8 -10.82 25.77 -0.96
C ASP A 8 -11.88 24.88 -0.30
N LYS A 9 -12.89 24.44 -1.05
CA LYS A 9 -14.04 23.65 -0.56
C LYS A 9 -13.77 22.15 -0.47
N THR A 10 -12.83 21.61 -1.23
CA THR A 10 -12.60 20.15 -1.23
C THR A 10 -12.20 19.62 0.14
N SER A 11 -12.84 18.53 0.57
CA SER A 11 -12.57 17.79 1.80
C SER A 11 -11.71 16.54 1.58
N ALA A 12 -11.22 16.30 0.37
CA ALA A 12 -10.29 15.20 0.10
C ALA A 12 -9.03 15.34 0.96
N TRP A 13 -8.67 14.27 1.67
CA TRP A 13 -7.59 14.32 2.67
C TRP A 13 -6.25 14.85 2.14
N PRO A 14 -5.81 14.60 0.88
CA PRO A 14 -4.55 15.16 0.39
C PRO A 14 -4.60 16.69 0.34
N PHE A 15 -5.72 17.28 -0.09
CA PHE A 15 -5.90 18.74 -0.09
C PHE A 15 -6.04 19.31 1.32
N VAL A 16 -6.72 18.61 2.22
CA VAL A 16 -6.86 19.05 3.63
C VAL A 16 -5.50 19.11 4.31
N GLU A 17 -4.69 18.07 4.18
CA GLU A 17 -3.35 18.01 4.78
C GLU A 17 -2.38 18.99 4.06
N ALA A 18 -2.50 19.16 2.74
CA ALA A 18 -1.71 20.15 1.99
C ALA A 18 -1.99 21.60 2.43
N LYS A 19 -3.26 21.98 2.60
CA LYS A 19 -3.64 23.30 3.15
C LYS A 19 -3.10 23.49 4.57
N LYS A 20 -3.19 22.45 5.40
CA LYS A 20 -2.64 22.46 6.76
C LYS A 20 -1.13 22.70 6.75
N LEU A 21 -0.41 21.94 5.93
CA LEU A 21 1.04 22.06 5.77
C LEU A 21 1.44 23.49 5.34
N LEU A 22 0.82 24.02 4.28
CA LEU A 22 1.11 25.37 3.78
C LEU A 22 0.86 26.45 4.84
N ARG A 23 -0.17 26.29 5.67
CA ARG A 23 -0.44 27.21 6.79
C ARG A 23 0.58 27.08 7.92
N GLU A 24 0.87 25.85 8.36
CA GLU A 24 1.71 25.59 9.54
C GLU A 24 3.18 25.83 9.29
N ARG A 25 3.64 25.65 8.05
CA ARG A 25 5.04 25.77 7.64
C ARG A 25 5.33 26.98 6.75
N LYS A 26 4.37 27.91 6.61
CA LYS A 26 4.43 29.04 5.67
C LYS A 26 5.79 29.74 5.66
N SER A 27 6.24 30.26 6.81
CA SER A 27 7.50 30.99 6.92
C SER A 27 8.75 30.19 6.60
N PHE A 28 8.73 28.87 6.88
CA PHE A 28 9.84 27.97 6.56
C PHE A 28 9.90 27.70 5.06
N ILE A 29 8.75 27.44 4.42
CA ILE A 29 8.63 27.18 2.98
C ILE A 29 9.05 28.45 2.21
N GLU A 30 8.54 29.61 2.58
CA GLU A 30 8.90 30.89 1.94
C GLU A 30 10.40 31.21 2.04
N LYS A 31 11.02 30.92 3.19
CA LYS A 31 12.45 31.12 3.39
C LYS A 31 13.29 30.14 2.57
N LYS A 32 12.85 28.86 2.49
CA LYS A 32 13.56 27.78 1.79
C LYS A 32 13.34 27.81 0.28
N GLY A 33 12.19 28.31 -0.18
CA GLY A 33 11.79 28.35 -1.58
C GLY A 33 11.34 26.99 -2.17
N LYS A 34 11.14 25.97 -1.34
CA LYS A 34 10.65 24.63 -1.75
C LYS A 34 9.93 23.92 -0.61
N ILE A 35 9.18 22.85 -0.94
CA ILE A 35 8.51 21.98 0.03
C ILE A 35 9.16 20.60 -0.04
N THR A 36 9.65 20.10 1.09
CA THR A 36 10.32 18.80 1.19
C THR A 36 9.47 17.84 2.03
N LEU A 37 9.08 16.73 1.42
CA LEU A 37 8.37 15.64 2.08
C LEU A 37 9.33 14.46 2.25
N GLN A 38 9.15 13.64 3.28
CA GLN A 38 9.98 12.45 3.51
C GLN A 38 9.12 11.19 3.64
N THR A 39 9.68 10.08 3.18
CA THR A 39 9.24 8.72 3.48
C THR A 39 10.42 7.92 4.01
N GLY A 40 10.19 7.01 4.97
CA GLY A 40 11.23 6.21 5.60
C GLY A 40 11.24 4.76 5.14
N TYR A 41 12.41 4.16 5.01
CA TYR A 41 12.58 2.75 4.68
C TYR A 41 13.71 2.12 5.47
N GLY A 42 13.40 1.05 6.23
CA GLY A 42 14.40 0.21 6.89
C GLY A 42 14.80 -0.96 5.99
N PRO A 43 16.01 -0.96 5.39
CA PRO A 43 16.43 -1.96 4.40
C PRO A 43 16.91 -3.27 5.03
N SER A 44 16.33 -3.69 6.14
CA SER A 44 16.52 -5.01 6.76
C SER A 44 15.70 -6.12 6.10
N GLY A 45 15.06 -5.85 4.98
CA GLY A 45 14.27 -6.78 4.17
C GLY A 45 13.67 -6.06 2.96
N LEU A 46 13.15 -6.84 1.99
CA LEU A 46 12.58 -6.33 0.75
C LEU A 46 11.43 -5.31 0.98
N PRO A 47 11.21 -4.37 0.04
CA PRO A 47 10.08 -3.46 0.07
C PRO A 47 8.75 -4.22 0.17
N HIS A 48 7.79 -3.64 0.83
CA HIS A 48 6.49 -4.27 1.03
C HIS A 48 5.35 -3.26 0.83
N ILE A 49 4.13 -3.75 0.92
CA ILE A 49 2.91 -2.99 0.66
C ILE A 49 2.76 -1.74 1.55
N GLY A 50 3.33 -1.76 2.77
CA GLY A 50 3.41 -0.57 3.63
C GLY A 50 4.30 0.52 3.04
N THR A 51 5.47 0.13 2.49
CA THR A 51 6.38 1.04 1.78
C THR A 51 5.70 1.67 0.58
N PHE A 52 5.00 0.86 -0.24
CA PHE A 52 4.19 1.37 -1.34
C PHE A 52 3.14 2.38 -0.86
N GLY A 53 2.37 2.01 0.16
CA GLY A 53 1.30 2.85 0.68
C GLY A 53 1.78 4.21 1.19
N GLU A 54 2.97 4.27 1.76
CA GLU A 54 3.58 5.51 2.24
C GLU A 54 4.00 6.41 1.08
N VAL A 55 4.73 5.88 0.09
CA VAL A 55 5.16 6.66 -1.08
C VAL A 55 3.97 7.08 -1.94
N ALA A 56 3.00 6.20 -2.19
CA ALA A 56 1.79 6.50 -2.95
C ALA A 56 0.99 7.65 -2.32
N ARG A 57 0.74 7.59 -1.00
CA ARG A 57 0.04 8.66 -0.27
C ARG A 57 0.82 9.97 -0.27
N THR A 58 2.14 9.91 -0.10
CA THR A 58 3.01 11.09 -0.15
C THR A 58 3.00 11.71 -1.55
N THR A 59 2.96 10.90 -2.61
CA THR A 59 2.79 11.36 -3.99
C THR A 59 1.45 12.07 -4.20
N MET A 60 0.35 11.53 -3.68
CA MET A 60 -0.97 12.20 -3.73
C MET A 60 -0.96 13.54 -2.99
N MET A 61 -0.23 13.63 -1.88
CA MET A 61 -0.01 14.87 -1.16
C MET A 61 0.75 15.89 -2.01
N VAL A 62 1.83 15.48 -2.68
CA VAL A 62 2.59 16.33 -3.63
C VAL A 62 1.69 16.81 -4.77
N ASN A 63 0.85 15.96 -5.33
CA ASN A 63 -0.08 16.32 -6.39
C ASN A 63 -1.09 17.40 -5.93
N ALA A 64 -1.59 17.28 -4.70
CA ALA A 64 -2.44 18.31 -4.09
C ALA A 64 -1.68 19.63 -3.84
N LEU A 65 -0.43 19.58 -3.37
CA LEU A 65 0.41 20.76 -3.16
C LEU A 65 0.66 21.53 -4.47
N LYS A 66 0.92 20.85 -5.57
CA LYS A 66 1.10 21.45 -6.91
C LYS A 66 -0.13 22.21 -7.42
N GLN A 67 -1.34 21.90 -6.92
CA GLN A 67 -2.56 22.64 -7.23
C GLN A 67 -2.76 23.87 -6.31
N LEU A 68 -2.12 23.90 -5.15
CA LEU A 68 -2.31 24.90 -4.12
C LEU A 68 -1.16 25.92 -4.04
N SER A 69 0.00 25.62 -4.63
CA SER A 69 1.23 26.38 -4.46
C SER A 69 2.18 26.19 -5.64
N ASP A 70 2.89 27.26 -5.99
CA ASP A 70 3.93 27.26 -7.03
C ASP A 70 5.31 26.84 -6.50
N PHE A 71 5.46 26.57 -5.20
CA PHE A 71 6.73 26.09 -4.65
C PHE A 71 7.09 24.71 -5.20
N PRO A 72 8.33 24.51 -5.68
CA PRO A 72 8.83 23.19 -6.04
C PRO A 72 8.65 22.20 -4.88
N THR A 73 8.21 20.98 -5.20
CA THR A 73 7.99 19.91 -4.23
C THR A 73 8.94 18.75 -4.50
N GLU A 74 9.49 18.18 -3.43
CA GLU A 74 10.42 17.04 -3.48
C GLU A 74 9.99 15.98 -2.47
N ILE A 75 10.05 14.70 -2.87
CA ILE A 75 9.91 13.56 -1.95
C ILE A 75 11.32 12.99 -1.73
N ILE A 76 11.78 13.00 -0.50
CA ILE A 76 12.97 12.27 -0.09
C ILE A 76 12.53 10.88 0.38
N THR A 77 13.00 9.84 -0.32
CA THR A 77 12.89 8.45 0.14
C THR A 77 14.17 8.09 0.87
N PHE A 78 14.08 8.09 2.20
CA PHE A 78 15.23 7.90 3.08
C PHE A 78 15.41 6.44 3.47
N SER A 79 16.59 5.88 3.24
CA SER A 79 16.95 4.52 3.65
C SER A 79 17.82 4.54 4.91
N ASP A 80 17.38 3.80 5.93
CA ASP A 80 18.12 3.58 7.19
C ASP A 80 19.20 2.50 7.05
N ASP A 81 19.97 2.53 5.97
CA ASP A 81 20.94 1.50 5.60
C ASP A 81 22.23 1.48 6.49
N MET A 82 22.39 2.47 7.36
CA MET A 82 23.43 2.48 8.39
C MET A 82 23.01 1.76 9.68
N ASP A 83 21.75 1.32 9.78
CA ASP A 83 21.30 0.54 10.93
C ASP A 83 22.03 -0.80 11.03
N GLY A 84 22.32 -1.22 12.26
CA GLY A 84 22.88 -2.55 12.52
C GLY A 84 21.88 -3.67 12.22
N LEU A 85 22.34 -4.74 11.60
CA LEU A 85 21.52 -5.95 11.40
C LEU A 85 21.20 -6.61 12.75
N ARG A 86 19.99 -6.42 13.28
CA ARG A 86 19.59 -6.92 14.60
C ARG A 86 19.06 -8.34 14.58
N LYS A 87 18.51 -8.77 13.46
CA LYS A 87 17.89 -10.09 13.28
C LYS A 87 18.04 -10.53 11.84
N VAL A 88 18.31 -11.82 11.64
CA VAL A 88 18.30 -12.42 10.29
C VAL A 88 16.85 -12.55 9.81
N PRO A 89 16.50 -12.05 8.62
CA PRO A 89 15.18 -12.26 8.02
C PRO A 89 14.97 -13.73 7.65
N ASP A 90 13.75 -14.23 7.83
CA ASP A 90 13.43 -15.65 7.60
C ASP A 90 13.36 -16.00 6.09
N ASN A 91 13.19 -15.01 5.21
CA ASN A 91 12.94 -15.17 3.78
C ASN A 91 14.15 -14.79 2.89
N VAL A 92 15.37 -14.92 3.39
CA VAL A 92 16.60 -14.65 2.63
C VAL A 92 17.48 -15.90 2.56
N PRO A 93 18.26 -16.08 1.48
CA PRO A 93 19.25 -17.15 1.40
C PRO A 93 20.44 -16.88 2.33
N ASN A 94 21.35 -17.85 2.44
CA ASN A 94 22.62 -17.71 3.17
C ASN A 94 22.48 -17.13 4.58
N GLN A 95 21.50 -17.62 5.36
CA GLN A 95 21.21 -17.11 6.70
C GLN A 95 22.39 -17.20 7.68
N GLU A 96 23.27 -18.19 7.53
CA GLU A 96 24.50 -18.30 8.36
C GLU A 96 25.44 -17.11 8.13
N LEU A 97 25.62 -16.71 6.87
CA LEU A 97 26.40 -15.51 6.53
C LEU A 97 25.85 -14.27 7.27
N LEU A 98 24.52 -14.12 7.32
CA LEU A 98 23.90 -13.00 8.02
C LEU A 98 24.06 -13.10 9.54
N LYS A 99 23.98 -14.32 10.11
CA LYS A 99 24.22 -14.55 11.56
C LYS A 99 25.62 -14.13 11.99
N GLU A 100 26.63 -14.44 11.19
CA GLU A 100 28.02 -14.05 11.45
C GLU A 100 28.25 -12.53 11.35
N ASN A 101 27.35 -11.82 10.68
CA ASN A 101 27.43 -10.38 10.46
C ASN A 101 26.36 -9.57 11.24
N LEU A 102 25.74 -10.18 12.27
CA LEU A 102 24.83 -9.45 13.15
C LEU A 102 25.53 -8.23 13.77
N HIS A 103 24.76 -7.17 13.98
CA HIS A 103 25.17 -5.88 14.54
C HIS A 103 26.07 -5.00 13.64
N LYS A 104 26.56 -5.49 12.50
CA LYS A 104 27.19 -4.61 11.50
C LYS A 104 26.14 -3.75 10.81
N SER A 105 26.52 -2.56 10.35
CA SER A 105 25.61 -1.75 9.53
C SER A 105 25.22 -2.53 8.28
N LEU A 106 23.98 -2.34 7.80
CA LEU A 106 23.44 -3.09 6.66
C LEU A 106 24.30 -2.94 5.39
N THR A 107 24.97 -1.79 5.24
CA THR A 107 25.94 -1.53 4.15
C THR A 107 27.30 -2.21 4.34
N GLN A 108 27.56 -2.82 5.49
CA GLN A 108 28.75 -3.64 5.76
C GLN A 108 28.44 -5.14 5.88
N VAL A 109 27.17 -5.51 5.88
CA VAL A 109 26.73 -6.91 5.85
C VAL A 109 26.83 -7.41 4.41
N PRO A 110 27.57 -8.51 4.13
CA PRO A 110 27.63 -9.09 2.78
C PRO A 110 26.24 -9.42 2.23
N ASP A 111 26.05 -9.25 0.92
CA ASP A 111 24.77 -9.56 0.27
C ASP A 111 24.51 -11.08 0.27
N PRO A 112 23.46 -11.59 0.95
CA PRO A 112 23.14 -13.01 0.95
C PRO A 112 22.68 -13.54 -0.42
N PHE A 113 22.35 -12.66 -1.35
CA PHE A 113 21.96 -12.98 -2.73
C PHE A 113 23.13 -12.91 -3.72
N GLU A 114 24.32 -12.46 -3.29
CA GLU A 114 25.54 -12.36 -4.10
C GLU A 114 25.40 -11.47 -5.37
N LYS A 115 24.51 -10.46 -5.32
CA LYS A 115 24.21 -9.58 -6.47
C LYS A 115 24.76 -8.17 -6.32
N PHE A 116 24.96 -7.73 -5.09
CA PHE A 116 25.42 -6.37 -4.75
C PHE A 116 26.54 -6.40 -3.73
N SER A 117 27.16 -5.26 -3.47
CA SER A 117 28.29 -5.16 -2.55
C SER A 117 27.91 -5.44 -1.09
N SER A 118 26.64 -5.20 -0.73
CA SER A 118 26.13 -5.41 0.62
C SER A 118 24.63 -5.70 0.65
N PHE A 119 24.14 -6.22 1.75
CA PHE A 119 22.71 -6.46 2.00
C PHE A 119 21.92 -5.14 2.01
N GLY A 120 22.49 -4.06 2.56
CA GLY A 120 21.89 -2.73 2.51
C GLY A 120 21.74 -2.23 1.08
N GLU A 121 22.78 -2.36 0.25
CA GLU A 121 22.71 -1.96 -1.15
C GLU A 121 21.72 -2.81 -1.95
N HIS A 122 21.70 -4.13 -1.74
CA HIS A 122 20.70 -5.01 -2.36
C HIS A 122 19.27 -4.50 -2.12
N ASN A 123 18.90 -4.26 -0.86
CA ASN A 123 17.57 -3.82 -0.51
C ASN A 123 17.26 -2.39 -0.99
N ASN A 124 18.26 -1.50 -1.03
CA ASN A 124 18.14 -0.16 -1.62
C ASN A 124 17.84 -0.23 -3.12
N GLU A 125 18.54 -1.08 -3.86
CA GLU A 125 18.29 -1.26 -5.30
C GLU A 125 16.94 -1.92 -5.57
N MET A 126 16.50 -2.86 -4.72
CA MET A 126 15.14 -3.41 -4.80
C MET A 126 14.08 -2.33 -4.54
N LEU A 127 14.32 -1.42 -3.57
CA LEU A 127 13.42 -0.29 -3.34
C LEU A 127 13.33 0.63 -4.55
N LYS A 128 14.47 1.03 -5.13
CA LYS A 128 14.49 1.91 -6.32
C LYS A 128 13.76 1.26 -7.49
N LYS A 129 14.08 0.03 -7.86
CA LYS A 129 13.39 -0.74 -8.92
C LYS A 129 11.89 -0.80 -8.67
N PHE A 130 11.50 -1.04 -7.43
CA PHE A 130 10.12 -1.08 -7.02
C PHE A 130 9.42 0.28 -7.24
N LEU A 131 10.00 1.37 -6.75
CA LEU A 131 9.42 2.72 -6.89
C LEU A 131 9.38 3.17 -8.36
N ASP A 132 10.41 2.83 -9.14
CA ASP A 132 10.51 3.13 -10.57
C ASP A 132 9.43 2.39 -11.38
N SER A 133 9.11 1.13 -11.01
CA SER A 133 8.05 0.35 -11.66
C SER A 133 6.66 1.01 -11.56
N PHE A 134 6.44 1.78 -10.50
CA PHE A 134 5.23 2.59 -10.30
C PHE A 134 5.37 4.03 -10.80
N LYS A 135 6.50 4.38 -11.41
CA LYS A 135 6.80 5.72 -11.94
C LYS A 135 6.69 6.84 -10.88
N PHE A 136 7.01 6.54 -9.63
CA PHE A 136 7.08 7.56 -8.60
C PHE A 136 8.26 8.51 -8.85
N ASN A 137 8.04 9.80 -8.57
CA ASN A 137 9.11 10.80 -8.60
C ASN A 137 9.63 11.03 -7.19
N TYR A 138 10.86 10.61 -6.92
CA TYR A 138 11.49 10.66 -5.60
C TYR A 138 12.98 10.95 -5.71
N ASN A 139 13.56 11.45 -4.61
CA ASN A 139 15.00 11.60 -4.41
C ASN A 139 15.44 10.59 -3.35
N PHE A 140 16.19 9.57 -3.78
CA PHE A 140 16.69 8.55 -2.86
C PHE A 140 17.86 9.09 -2.04
N GLN A 141 17.83 8.87 -0.71
CA GLN A 141 18.89 9.22 0.21
C GLN A 141 19.29 8.02 1.08
N SER A 142 20.59 7.72 1.10
CA SER A 142 21.20 6.69 1.95
C SER A 142 21.70 7.33 3.25
N SER A 143 21.28 6.78 4.38
CA SER A 143 21.79 7.16 5.70
C SER A 143 23.31 7.05 5.75
N THR A 144 23.87 5.90 5.33
CA THR A 144 25.31 5.66 5.29
C THR A 144 26.06 6.73 4.48
N THR A 145 25.53 7.08 3.29
CA THR A 145 26.14 8.11 2.43
C THR A 145 26.15 9.47 3.10
N LEU A 146 25.00 9.88 3.69
CA LEU A 146 24.89 11.20 4.33
C LEU A 146 25.74 11.32 5.61
N TYR A 147 25.85 10.26 6.40
CA TYR A 147 26.76 10.23 7.55
C TYR A 147 28.23 10.30 7.11
N LYS A 148 28.66 9.45 6.18
CA LYS A 148 30.06 9.35 5.74
C LYS A 148 30.53 10.55 4.92
N SER A 149 29.65 11.23 4.19
CA SER A 149 29.97 12.46 3.45
C SER A 149 30.13 13.69 4.35
N GLY A 150 29.82 13.55 5.64
CA GLY A 150 29.82 14.69 6.57
C GLY A 150 28.60 15.60 6.45
N PHE A 151 27.58 15.24 5.64
CA PHE A 151 26.36 16.05 5.50
C PHE A 151 25.68 16.29 6.84
N PHE A 152 25.65 15.30 7.72
CA PHE A 152 25.05 15.42 9.05
C PHE A 152 25.98 16.04 10.11
N ASN A 153 27.28 16.24 9.82
CA ASN A 153 28.24 16.74 10.81
C ASN A 153 27.82 18.02 11.53
N PRO A 154 27.27 19.06 10.86
CA PRO A 154 26.80 20.26 11.56
C PRO A 154 25.68 19.95 12.57
N THR A 155 24.74 19.07 12.19
CA THR A 155 23.60 18.71 13.06
C THR A 155 24.05 17.79 14.18
N LEU A 156 24.99 16.86 13.94
CA LEU A 156 25.57 15.99 14.96
C LEU A 156 26.26 16.80 16.07
N LYS A 157 26.96 17.89 15.71
CA LYS A 157 27.54 18.82 16.69
C LYS A 157 26.47 19.50 17.54
N ILE A 158 25.38 19.98 16.92
CA ILE A 158 24.25 20.57 17.66
C ILE A 158 23.63 19.54 18.61
N ILE A 159 23.52 18.27 18.20
CA ILE A 159 23.03 17.18 19.06
C ILE A 159 23.98 16.94 20.24
N LEU A 160 25.29 16.94 20.02
CA LEU A 160 26.27 16.78 21.08
C LEU A 160 26.23 17.94 22.07
N GLU A 161 26.06 19.17 21.60
CA GLU A 161 25.85 20.34 22.46
C GLU A 161 24.61 20.21 23.36
N ASN A 162 23.55 19.58 22.84
CA ASN A 162 22.28 19.37 23.53
C ASN A 162 22.15 17.99 24.18
N TYR A 163 23.26 17.27 24.38
CA TYR A 163 23.30 15.89 24.87
C TYR A 163 22.43 15.68 26.11
N GLU A 164 22.64 16.47 27.19
CA GLU A 164 21.92 16.38 28.44
C GLU A 164 20.41 16.64 28.26
N GLY A 165 20.04 17.61 27.45
CA GLY A 165 18.66 17.90 27.11
C GLY A 165 17.95 16.75 26.42
N ILE A 166 18.65 16.06 25.52
CA ILE A 166 18.14 14.85 24.84
C ILE A 166 18.00 13.69 25.81
N MET A 167 19.01 13.48 26.69
CA MET A 167 18.94 12.48 27.75
C MET A 167 17.72 12.68 28.64
N ASN A 168 17.47 13.94 29.06
CA ASN A 168 16.31 14.29 29.90
C ASN A 168 14.96 14.03 29.21
N ILE A 169 14.89 14.10 27.87
CA ILE A 169 13.68 13.77 27.09
C ILE A 169 13.48 12.25 27.01
N ILE A 170 14.55 11.49 26.79
CA ILE A 170 14.44 10.07 26.44
C ILE A 170 14.45 9.16 27.68
N ILE A 171 15.35 9.37 28.63
CA ILE A 171 15.56 8.49 29.81
C ILE A 171 14.25 8.20 30.57
N PRO A 172 13.37 9.18 30.86
CA PRO A 172 12.13 8.91 31.60
C PRO A 172 11.16 7.96 30.87
N THR A 173 11.36 7.73 29.58
CA THR A 173 10.49 6.86 28.76
C THR A 173 10.99 5.41 28.69
N LEU A 174 12.16 5.13 29.23
CA LEU A 174 12.82 3.83 29.15
C LEU A 174 12.63 3.01 30.43
N GLY A 175 12.64 1.70 30.30
CA GLY A 175 12.71 0.79 31.44
C GLY A 175 14.05 0.90 32.18
N LYS A 176 14.09 0.56 33.49
CA LYS A 176 15.26 0.74 34.38
C LYS A 176 16.59 0.22 33.83
N GLU A 177 16.58 -0.96 33.22
CA GLU A 177 17.79 -1.56 32.62
C GLU A 177 18.29 -0.72 31.44
N ARG A 178 17.38 -0.30 30.54
CA ARG A 178 17.73 0.49 29.38
C ARG A 178 18.14 1.94 29.74
N GLN A 179 17.67 2.49 30.84
CA GLN A 179 18.11 3.80 31.33
C GLN A 179 19.61 3.83 31.64
N GLN A 180 20.19 2.71 32.10
CA GLN A 180 21.62 2.62 32.45
C GLN A 180 22.51 2.45 31.22
N THR A 181 21.97 1.95 30.12
CA THR A 181 22.74 1.62 28.91
C THR A 181 22.47 2.56 27.73
N TYR A 182 21.53 3.49 27.86
CA TYR A 182 21.13 4.38 26.76
C TYR A 182 22.20 5.46 26.50
N SER A 183 22.48 5.68 25.23
CA SER A 183 23.15 6.88 24.71
C SER A 183 22.45 7.32 23.41
N PRO A 184 22.35 8.62 23.13
CA PRO A 184 21.92 9.13 21.83
C PRO A 184 22.83 8.70 20.68
N PHE A 185 24.13 8.52 20.98
CA PHE A 185 25.15 8.11 20.02
C PHE A 185 25.45 6.62 20.12
N LEU A 186 25.53 5.96 18.97
CA LEU A 186 25.92 4.57 18.80
C LEU A 186 27.27 4.54 18.08
N PRO A 187 28.37 4.34 18.80
CA PRO A 187 29.68 4.25 18.17
C PRO A 187 29.78 3.02 17.28
N ILE A 188 30.51 3.14 16.17
CA ILE A 188 30.84 2.02 15.30
C ILE A 188 32.23 1.50 15.69
N CYS A 189 32.29 0.23 16.05
CA CYS A 189 33.54 -0.40 16.44
C CYS A 189 34.50 -0.43 15.23
N PRO A 190 35.69 0.20 15.31
CA PRO A 190 36.61 0.24 14.19
C PRO A 190 37.20 -1.13 13.84
N GLU A 191 37.23 -2.06 14.79
CA GLU A 191 37.81 -3.41 14.60
C GLU A 191 36.78 -4.36 13.94
N THR A 192 35.50 -4.26 14.32
CA THR A 192 34.47 -5.22 13.91
C THR A 192 33.39 -4.65 12.98
N GLY A 193 33.28 -3.32 12.89
CA GLY A 193 32.20 -2.65 12.16
C GLY A 193 30.83 -2.72 12.85
N HIS A 194 30.76 -3.24 14.08
CA HIS A 194 29.51 -3.35 14.82
C HIS A 194 29.00 -1.97 15.27
N VAL A 195 27.71 -1.71 15.09
CA VAL A 195 27.01 -0.57 15.70
C VAL A 195 26.74 -0.92 17.17
N LEU A 196 27.43 -0.24 18.09
CA LEU A 196 27.44 -0.60 19.51
C LEU A 196 26.33 0.13 20.26
N GLU A 197 25.46 -0.62 20.95
CA GLU A 197 24.42 -0.09 21.84
C GLU A 197 24.94 -0.06 23.30
N ILE A 198 25.92 0.81 23.56
CA ILE A 198 26.60 0.93 24.86
C ILE A 198 26.53 2.36 25.39
N PRO A 199 26.62 2.57 26.74
CA PRO A 199 26.58 3.89 27.31
C PRO A 199 27.84 4.69 26.96
N VAL A 200 27.62 5.98 26.70
CA VAL A 200 28.71 6.97 26.62
C VAL A 200 29.06 7.37 28.05
N ILE A 201 30.33 7.32 28.39
CA ILE A 201 30.87 7.67 29.72
C ILE A 201 31.16 9.16 29.80
N GLU A 202 31.70 9.73 28.73
CA GLU A 202 32.16 11.11 28.68
C GLU A 202 31.99 11.68 27.25
N ILE A 203 31.71 12.96 27.14
CA ILE A 203 31.60 13.68 25.86
C ILE A 203 32.66 14.77 25.80
N ASP A 204 33.35 14.90 24.67
CA ASP A 204 34.27 16.01 24.37
C ASP A 204 33.63 16.86 23.24
N LYS A 205 33.05 17.98 23.67
CA LYS A 205 32.35 18.89 22.73
C LYS A 205 33.33 19.62 21.80
N GLU A 206 34.52 19.93 22.28
CA GLU A 206 35.53 20.66 21.48
C GLU A 206 36.05 19.79 20.33
N LYS A 207 36.38 18.53 20.63
CA LYS A 207 36.83 17.56 19.61
C LYS A 207 35.69 16.90 18.85
N SER A 208 34.43 17.06 19.28
CA SER A 208 33.29 16.30 18.75
C SER A 208 33.48 14.78 18.91
N ASN A 209 33.95 14.34 20.09
CA ASN A 209 34.20 12.95 20.41
C ASN A 209 33.32 12.46 21.56
N ILE A 210 33.14 11.16 21.62
CA ILE A 210 32.53 10.43 22.73
C ILE A 210 33.51 9.35 23.24
N ILE A 211 33.41 9.09 24.54
CA ILE A 211 34.20 8.06 25.22
C ILE A 211 33.25 7.01 25.78
N PHE A 212 33.55 5.74 25.55
CA PHE A 212 32.72 4.62 25.94
C PHE A 212 33.53 3.43 26.42
N ASP A 213 32.96 2.53 27.18
CA ASP A 213 33.59 1.27 27.60
C ASP A 213 33.15 0.12 26.66
N ASN A 214 34.11 -0.51 26.03
CA ASN A 214 33.89 -1.72 25.25
C ASN A 214 34.61 -2.90 25.91
N LYS A 215 33.89 -3.65 26.73
CA LYS A 215 34.39 -4.84 27.44
C LYS A 215 35.61 -4.56 28.35
N GLY A 216 35.53 -3.47 29.13
CA GLY A 216 36.60 -3.06 30.04
C GLY A 216 37.71 -2.23 29.40
N LYS A 217 37.61 -1.92 28.11
CA LYS A 217 38.54 -1.05 27.40
C LYS A 217 37.88 0.29 27.12
N LYS A 218 38.41 1.36 27.71
CA LYS A 218 37.93 2.74 27.45
C LYS A 218 38.41 3.15 26.05
N LEU A 219 37.44 3.46 25.16
CA LEU A 219 37.67 3.86 23.76
C LEU A 219 37.10 5.25 23.52
N GLU A 220 37.78 6.01 22.65
CA GLU A 220 37.33 7.32 22.16
C GLU A 220 37.04 7.24 20.66
N THR A 221 35.98 7.87 20.20
CA THR A 221 35.66 7.97 18.78
C THR A 221 35.01 9.31 18.45
N SER A 222 35.20 9.77 17.21
CA SER A 222 34.50 10.92 16.69
C SER A 222 33.02 10.60 16.43
N ILE A 223 32.13 11.57 16.67
CA ILE A 223 30.73 11.46 16.26
C ILE A 223 30.52 11.77 14.78
N LEU A 224 31.53 12.25 14.08
CA LEU A 224 31.50 12.76 12.70
C LEU A 224 31.86 11.68 11.67
N ASP A 225 31.59 11.97 10.40
CA ASP A 225 32.06 11.21 9.23
C ASP A 225 31.69 9.72 9.25
N GLY A 226 30.55 9.41 9.89
CA GLY A 226 30.04 8.02 9.94
C GLY A 226 30.74 7.12 10.96
N ASN A 227 31.56 7.65 11.89
CA ASN A 227 32.13 6.87 12.99
C ASN A 227 31.13 6.58 14.11
N CYS A 228 30.03 7.32 14.16
CA CYS A 228 28.88 7.09 15.01
C CYS A 228 27.61 7.16 14.21
N LYS A 229 26.58 6.47 14.67
CA LYS A 229 25.18 6.62 14.27
C LYS A 229 24.36 7.10 15.47
N LEU A 230 23.23 7.75 15.22
CA LEU A 230 22.30 8.09 16.30
C LEU A 230 21.28 6.97 16.56
N GLN A 231 20.78 6.92 17.80
CA GLN A 231 19.59 6.16 18.15
C GLN A 231 18.38 6.65 17.38
N TRP A 232 17.49 5.74 16.99
CA TRP A 232 16.33 5.96 16.12
C TRP A 232 15.58 7.29 16.33
N LYS A 233 15.14 7.57 17.56
CA LYS A 233 14.33 8.77 17.83
C LYS A 233 15.10 10.08 17.64
N VAL A 234 16.40 10.05 17.97
CA VAL A 234 17.32 11.18 17.81
C VAL A 234 17.72 11.31 16.33
N ASP A 235 17.97 10.20 15.66
CA ASP A 235 18.25 10.14 14.22
C ASP A 235 17.11 10.70 13.39
N TRP A 236 15.87 10.37 13.76
CA TRP A 236 14.69 10.87 13.06
C TRP A 236 14.53 12.41 13.22
N ALA A 237 14.77 12.92 14.42
CA ALA A 237 14.81 14.37 14.66
C ALA A 237 15.96 15.06 13.90
N MET A 238 17.14 14.43 13.85
CA MET A 238 18.30 14.90 13.08
C MET A 238 17.95 15.03 11.58
N ARG A 239 17.34 14.00 10.99
CA ARG A 239 16.92 14.02 9.59
C ARG A 239 15.96 15.16 9.29
N TRP A 240 14.93 15.33 10.12
CA TRP A 240 14.00 16.45 9.99
C TRP A 240 14.71 17.79 10.03
N TYR A 241 15.71 17.90 10.92
CA TYR A 241 16.51 19.12 11.08
C TYR A 241 17.43 19.37 9.89
N ALA A 242 18.25 18.39 9.50
CA ALA A 242 19.30 18.53 8.50
C ALA A 242 18.78 18.61 7.07
N LEU A 243 17.71 17.87 6.76
CA LEU A 243 17.08 17.83 5.44
C LEU A 243 15.96 18.87 5.27
N ASP A 244 15.68 19.66 6.31
CA ASP A 244 14.61 20.66 6.32
C ASP A 244 13.26 20.08 5.88
N ILE A 245 12.85 18.96 6.49
CA ILE A 245 11.61 18.26 6.17
C ILE A 245 10.39 19.09 6.61
N ASP A 246 9.44 19.29 5.71
CA ASP A 246 8.20 20.01 5.97
C ASP A 246 7.04 19.08 6.30
N PHE A 247 7.06 17.85 5.74
CA PHE A 247 5.98 16.87 5.93
C PHE A 247 6.49 15.43 5.94
N GLU A 248 6.00 14.64 6.87
CA GLU A 248 6.17 13.20 6.90
C GLU A 248 4.95 12.53 7.52
N MET A 249 4.43 11.47 6.88
CA MET A 249 3.45 10.59 7.50
C MET A 249 4.11 9.27 7.92
N TYR A 250 3.60 8.65 8.96
CA TYR A 250 4.20 7.45 9.56
C TYR A 250 3.14 6.50 10.10
N GLY A 251 3.50 5.23 10.25
CA GLY A 251 2.63 4.22 10.85
C GLY A 251 2.29 4.55 12.31
N LYS A 252 1.10 4.19 12.76
CA LYS A 252 0.64 4.47 14.15
C LYS A 252 1.54 3.86 15.22
N ASP A 253 2.28 2.81 14.91
CA ASP A 253 3.25 2.19 15.80
C ASP A 253 4.49 3.07 16.07
N LEU A 254 4.66 4.15 15.31
CA LEU A 254 5.72 5.15 15.50
C LEU A 254 5.25 6.43 16.22
N ILE A 255 3.98 6.51 16.68
CA ILE A 255 3.44 7.72 17.33
C ILE A 255 4.29 8.16 18.52
N GLU A 256 4.67 7.24 19.42
CA GLU A 256 5.51 7.57 20.58
C GLU A 256 6.90 8.07 20.15
N SER A 257 7.47 7.45 19.12
CA SER A 257 8.75 7.90 18.56
C SER A 257 8.65 9.29 17.95
N ALA A 258 7.56 9.58 17.20
CA ALA A 258 7.32 10.89 16.61
C ALA A 258 7.17 11.99 17.68
N ILE A 259 6.47 11.68 18.80
CA ILE A 259 6.35 12.62 19.92
C ILE A 259 7.72 12.96 20.51
N LEU A 260 8.58 11.96 20.70
CA LEU A 260 9.91 12.19 21.26
C LEU A 260 10.84 12.90 20.29
N SER A 261 10.81 12.50 19.01
CA SER A 261 11.57 13.20 17.95
C SER A 261 11.12 14.67 17.79
N THR A 262 9.82 14.93 17.96
CA THR A 262 9.27 16.31 18.00
C THR A 262 9.84 17.13 19.17
N LYS A 263 9.92 16.55 20.37
CA LYS A 263 10.55 17.23 21.51
C LYS A 263 12.02 17.51 21.27
N ILE A 264 12.72 16.56 20.65
CA ILE A 264 14.15 16.69 20.34
C ILE A 264 14.37 17.79 19.30
N ILE A 265 13.69 17.79 18.14
CA ILE A 265 13.91 18.83 17.13
C ILE A 265 13.58 20.22 17.65
N ASN A 266 12.56 20.34 18.52
CA ASN A 266 12.22 21.61 19.16
C ASN A 266 13.32 22.06 20.13
N LEU A 267 13.93 21.13 20.88
CA LEU A 267 15.11 21.42 21.72
C LEU A 267 16.28 21.92 20.86
N LEU A 268 16.47 21.37 19.66
CA LEU A 268 17.52 21.80 18.72
C LEU A 268 17.20 23.13 18.02
N GLY A 269 16.07 23.78 18.32
CA GLY A 269 15.71 25.11 17.83
C GLY A 269 14.99 25.15 16.47
N LYS A 270 14.54 24.00 15.93
CA LYS A 270 13.68 23.93 14.73
C LYS A 270 12.30 23.37 15.07
N LYS A 271 11.29 23.81 14.31
CA LYS A 271 9.94 23.27 14.39
C LYS A 271 9.87 21.93 13.65
N ASN A 272 9.19 20.94 14.25
CA ASN A 272 8.93 19.64 13.63
C ASN A 272 8.13 19.76 12.32
N PRO A 273 8.24 18.77 11.41
CA PRO A 273 7.41 18.71 10.21
C PRO A 273 5.93 18.57 10.56
N SER A 274 5.05 18.98 9.64
CA SER A 274 3.64 18.61 9.66
C SER A 274 3.49 17.15 9.26
N GLY A 275 2.38 16.51 9.62
CA GLY A 275 2.15 15.11 9.27
C GLY A 275 1.04 14.49 10.09
N PHE A 276 0.83 13.18 9.87
CA PHE A 276 -0.12 12.38 10.64
C PHE A 276 0.29 10.90 10.68
N ALA A 277 -0.21 10.21 11.70
CA ALA A 277 -0.09 8.76 11.78
C ALA A 277 -1.18 8.08 10.96
N TYR A 278 -0.81 7.12 10.09
CA TYR A 278 -1.75 6.27 9.38
C TYR A 278 -1.88 4.90 10.09
N GLU A 279 -3.04 4.28 9.90
CA GLU A 279 -3.33 2.96 10.47
C GLU A 279 -2.61 1.84 9.71
N LEU A 280 -2.35 0.75 10.45
CA LEU A 280 -1.69 -0.43 9.92
C LEU A 280 -2.65 -1.31 9.12
N PHE A 281 -2.07 -2.13 8.24
CA PHE A 281 -2.81 -3.17 7.54
C PHE A 281 -2.93 -4.42 8.41
N LEU A 282 -4.10 -5.05 8.33
CA LEU A 282 -4.45 -6.27 9.05
C LEU A 282 -4.63 -7.40 8.04
N ASP A 283 -4.34 -8.61 8.45
CA ASP A 283 -4.66 -9.81 7.67
C ASP A 283 -6.16 -10.16 7.72
N GLU A 284 -6.54 -11.27 7.13
CA GLU A 284 -7.92 -11.78 7.13
C GLU A 284 -8.50 -11.94 8.55
N LYS A 285 -7.66 -12.38 9.49
CA LYS A 285 -8.04 -12.62 10.90
C LYS A 285 -8.07 -11.34 11.74
N GLY A 286 -7.61 -10.21 11.20
CA GLY A 286 -7.50 -8.93 11.90
C GLY A 286 -6.20 -8.77 12.70
N GLU A 287 -5.19 -9.60 12.44
CA GLU A 287 -3.86 -9.46 13.00
C GLU A 287 -3.01 -8.50 12.17
N LYS A 288 -2.04 -7.82 12.81
CA LYS A 288 -1.10 -6.95 12.10
C LYS A 288 -0.32 -7.74 11.05
N ILE A 289 -0.32 -7.26 9.81
CA ILE A 289 0.56 -7.78 8.77
C ILE A 289 2.01 -7.48 9.13
N SER A 290 2.86 -8.50 9.09
CA SER A 290 4.30 -8.34 9.32
C SER A 290 5.13 -9.16 8.33
N LYS A 291 6.30 -8.63 7.98
CA LYS A 291 7.26 -9.29 7.08
C LYS A 291 7.64 -10.69 7.56
N SER A 292 7.83 -10.85 8.87
CA SER A 292 8.28 -12.13 9.45
C SER A 292 7.20 -13.19 9.51
N LYS A 293 5.91 -12.82 9.55
CA LYS A 293 4.80 -13.77 9.54
C LYS A 293 4.39 -14.21 8.14
N GLY A 294 4.72 -13.43 7.10
CA GLY A 294 4.29 -13.68 5.72
C GLY A 294 2.77 -13.68 5.54
N ASN A 295 2.03 -13.07 6.48
CA ASN A 295 0.58 -12.97 6.43
C ASN A 295 0.14 -11.75 5.60
N GLY A 296 -0.98 -11.87 4.89
CA GLY A 296 -1.48 -10.84 3.98
C GLY A 296 -1.04 -11.07 2.53
N ILE A 297 -1.35 -10.11 1.65
CA ILE A 297 -0.98 -10.14 0.24
C ILE A 297 0.27 -9.28 0.01
N THR A 298 1.21 -9.76 -0.81
CA THR A 298 2.36 -8.98 -1.28
C THR A 298 1.96 -8.08 -2.44
N ILE A 299 2.83 -7.11 -2.79
CA ILE A 299 2.60 -6.24 -3.95
C ILE A 299 2.64 -7.06 -5.24
N ASP A 300 3.63 -7.93 -5.39
CA ASP A 300 3.76 -8.79 -6.58
C ASP A 300 2.51 -9.64 -6.77
N GLN A 301 2.00 -10.22 -5.69
CA GLN A 301 0.73 -10.97 -5.72
C GLN A 301 -0.47 -10.08 -6.08
N TRP A 302 -0.50 -8.81 -5.62
CA TRP A 302 -1.56 -7.88 -6.05
C TRP A 302 -1.49 -7.63 -7.54
N LEU A 303 -0.30 -7.34 -8.07
CA LEU A 303 -0.07 -7.03 -9.48
C LEU A 303 -0.30 -8.23 -10.42
N GLU A 304 -0.28 -9.45 -9.90
CA GLU A 304 -0.72 -10.63 -10.63
C GLU A 304 -2.22 -10.62 -10.93
N TYR A 305 -3.02 -9.96 -10.10
CA TYR A 305 -4.49 -10.03 -10.11
C TYR A 305 -5.18 -8.70 -10.36
N ALA A 306 -4.45 -7.58 -10.32
CA ALA A 306 -5.03 -6.25 -10.44
C ALA A 306 -4.00 -5.19 -10.82
N SER A 307 -4.49 -4.04 -11.28
CA SER A 307 -3.63 -2.91 -11.67
C SER A 307 -3.00 -2.19 -10.47
N PRO A 308 -1.85 -1.52 -10.65
CA PRO A 308 -1.24 -0.67 -9.64
C PRO A 308 -2.14 0.50 -9.22
N GLU A 309 -3.00 1.00 -10.11
CA GLU A 309 -3.94 2.08 -9.82
C GLU A 309 -5.02 1.64 -8.84
N SER A 310 -5.51 0.40 -8.95
CA SER A 310 -6.46 -0.17 -7.98
C SER A 310 -5.85 -0.29 -6.58
N LEU A 311 -4.57 -0.67 -6.49
CA LEU A 311 -3.83 -0.67 -5.23
C LEU A 311 -3.65 0.75 -4.69
N SER A 312 -3.30 1.71 -5.56
CA SER A 312 -3.16 3.12 -5.17
C SER A 312 -4.47 3.70 -4.63
N LEU A 313 -5.61 3.37 -5.25
CA LEU A 313 -6.92 3.77 -4.75
C LEU A 313 -7.20 3.13 -3.38
N TYR A 314 -6.86 1.86 -3.21
CA TYR A 314 -6.99 1.19 -1.92
C TYR A 314 -6.15 1.88 -0.84
N MET A 315 -4.94 2.37 -1.17
CA MET A 315 -4.09 3.14 -0.26
C MET A 315 -4.66 4.52 0.06
N TYR A 316 -5.31 5.17 -0.90
CA TYR A 316 -5.96 6.47 -0.70
C TYR A 316 -7.07 6.42 0.35
N GLN A 317 -7.89 5.37 0.33
CA GLN A 317 -9.09 5.31 1.16
C GLN A 317 -8.77 5.32 2.66
N ASN A 318 -9.34 6.28 3.39
CA ASN A 318 -9.32 6.35 4.87
C ASN A 318 -7.96 5.95 5.52
N PRO A 319 -6.87 6.70 5.31
CA PRO A 319 -5.55 6.32 5.83
C PRO A 319 -5.50 6.20 7.36
N LYS A 320 -6.41 6.87 8.07
CA LYS A 320 -6.53 6.85 9.54
C LYS A 320 -7.43 5.72 10.08
N ARG A 321 -7.84 4.76 9.22
CA ARG A 321 -8.64 3.59 9.61
C ARG A 321 -7.93 2.31 9.20
N ALA A 322 -7.82 1.35 10.13
CA ALA A 322 -7.24 0.04 9.85
C ALA A 322 -8.02 -0.69 8.75
N LYS A 323 -7.31 -1.35 7.85
CA LYS A 323 -7.88 -2.08 6.73
C LYS A 323 -7.30 -3.47 6.65
N LYS A 324 -8.14 -4.42 6.26
CA LYS A 324 -7.71 -5.78 5.97
C LYS A 324 -7.12 -5.86 4.57
N LEU A 325 -6.00 -6.55 4.41
CA LEU A 325 -5.27 -6.68 3.16
C LEU A 325 -4.88 -8.14 2.94
N TYR A 326 -5.68 -8.85 2.15
CA TYR A 326 -5.56 -10.26 1.83
C TYR A 326 -6.12 -10.51 0.42
N LYS A 327 -5.92 -11.72 -0.15
CA LYS A 327 -6.20 -11.96 -1.58
C LYS A 327 -7.66 -11.71 -1.95
N GLU A 328 -8.59 -12.10 -1.10
CA GLU A 328 -10.04 -12.01 -1.37
C GLU A 328 -10.58 -10.58 -1.37
N ILE A 329 -9.78 -9.58 -0.94
CA ILE A 329 -10.17 -8.17 -1.05
C ILE A 329 -9.95 -7.60 -2.46
N VAL A 330 -9.12 -8.26 -3.30
CA VAL A 330 -8.70 -7.75 -4.60
C VAL A 330 -9.90 -7.48 -5.53
N PRO A 331 -10.86 -8.40 -5.74
CA PRO A 331 -12.00 -8.13 -6.61
C PRO A 331 -12.80 -6.91 -6.19
N LYS A 332 -13.06 -6.76 -4.91
CA LYS A 332 -13.77 -5.60 -4.37
C LYS A 332 -13.00 -4.30 -4.58
N ALA A 333 -11.69 -4.30 -4.36
CA ALA A 333 -10.85 -3.11 -4.56
C ALA A 333 -10.79 -2.70 -6.03
N VAL A 334 -10.76 -3.67 -6.95
CA VAL A 334 -10.82 -3.42 -8.39
C VAL A 334 -12.17 -2.83 -8.77
N ASP A 335 -13.29 -3.42 -8.30
CA ASP A 335 -14.63 -2.89 -8.58
C ASP A 335 -14.83 -1.48 -8.04
N GLU A 336 -14.31 -1.16 -6.84
CA GLU A 336 -14.33 0.19 -6.28
C GLU A 336 -13.52 1.18 -7.14
N TYR A 337 -12.40 0.75 -7.71
CA TYR A 337 -11.61 1.57 -8.63
C TYR A 337 -12.37 1.85 -9.93
N LEU A 338 -12.96 0.83 -10.54
CA LEU A 338 -13.77 0.97 -11.76
C LEU A 338 -15.00 1.87 -11.54
N ASP A 339 -15.69 1.71 -10.42
CA ASP A 339 -16.84 2.55 -10.04
C ASP A 339 -16.44 4.03 -9.87
N CYS A 340 -15.25 4.29 -9.30
CA CYS A 340 -14.73 5.65 -9.21
C CYS A 340 -14.45 6.27 -10.58
N ILE A 341 -13.94 5.50 -11.55
CA ILE A 341 -13.76 5.96 -12.95
C ILE A 341 -15.11 6.28 -13.57
N GLU A 342 -16.09 5.38 -13.49
CA GLU A 342 -17.43 5.63 -14.08
C GLU A 342 -18.13 6.84 -13.45
N LYS A 343 -18.05 7.00 -12.14
CA LYS A 343 -18.60 8.17 -11.45
C LYS A 343 -17.95 9.47 -11.90
N SER A 344 -16.63 9.45 -12.18
CA SER A 344 -15.89 10.66 -12.57
C SER A 344 -16.44 11.32 -13.83
N LYS A 345 -16.98 10.55 -14.77
CA LYS A 345 -17.55 11.03 -16.05
C LYS A 345 -18.77 11.95 -15.90
N LYS A 346 -19.46 11.85 -14.76
CA LYS A 346 -20.69 12.62 -14.47
C LYS A 346 -20.50 13.68 -13.38
N GLN A 347 -19.28 13.81 -12.84
CA GLN A 347 -18.97 14.68 -11.71
C GLN A 347 -18.55 16.08 -12.16
N ASN A 348 -18.99 17.09 -11.41
CA ASN A 348 -18.43 18.44 -11.55
C ASN A 348 -17.01 18.52 -10.93
N GLU A 349 -16.31 19.62 -11.15
CA GLU A 349 -14.92 19.80 -10.71
C GLU A 349 -14.71 19.56 -9.20
N LEU A 350 -15.61 20.05 -8.33
CA LEU A 350 -15.50 19.83 -6.89
C LEU A 350 -15.70 18.35 -6.52
N GLN A 351 -16.66 17.69 -7.15
CA GLN A 351 -16.91 16.26 -6.94
C GLN A 351 -15.72 15.42 -7.45
N LEU A 352 -15.11 15.81 -8.59
CA LEU A 352 -13.90 15.17 -9.10
C LEU A 352 -12.74 15.28 -8.11
N LEU A 353 -12.50 16.44 -7.52
CA LEU A 353 -11.45 16.62 -6.50
C LEU A 353 -11.68 15.78 -5.24
N MET A 354 -12.92 15.38 -4.96
CA MET A 354 -13.28 14.48 -3.86
C MET A 354 -13.27 13.00 -4.28
N ASN A 355 -13.21 12.71 -5.58
CA ASN A 355 -13.15 11.34 -6.08
C ASN A 355 -11.72 10.79 -5.92
N PRO A 356 -11.55 9.63 -5.26
CA PRO A 356 -10.22 9.00 -5.09
C PRO A 356 -9.44 8.84 -6.39
N VAL A 357 -10.12 8.53 -7.50
CA VAL A 357 -9.47 8.28 -8.79
C VAL A 357 -8.75 9.51 -9.35
N TRP A 358 -9.20 10.73 -9.01
CA TRP A 358 -8.49 11.96 -9.37
C TRP A 358 -7.08 11.98 -8.78
N HIS A 359 -6.95 11.57 -7.51
CA HIS A 359 -5.66 11.55 -6.80
C HIS A 359 -4.73 10.44 -7.28
N VAL A 360 -5.29 9.30 -7.67
CA VAL A 360 -4.54 8.18 -8.25
C VAL A 360 -3.92 8.58 -9.59
N HIS A 361 -4.70 9.25 -10.44
CA HIS A 361 -4.30 9.64 -11.80
C HIS A 361 -3.78 11.07 -11.93
N ASN A 362 -3.68 11.80 -10.81
CA ASN A 362 -3.31 13.22 -10.83
C ASN A 362 -4.14 14.05 -11.83
N GLY A 363 -5.45 13.79 -11.86
CA GLY A 363 -6.41 14.44 -12.75
C GLY A 363 -6.52 13.86 -14.17
N ASN A 364 -5.59 13.00 -14.61
CA ASN A 364 -5.63 12.35 -15.93
C ASN A 364 -6.38 11.03 -15.87
N ILE A 365 -7.68 11.09 -15.52
CA ILE A 365 -8.53 9.92 -15.31
C ILE A 365 -8.78 9.24 -16.67
N PRO A 366 -8.69 7.89 -16.76
CA PRO A 366 -9.01 7.17 -17.99
C PRO A 366 -10.46 7.42 -18.45
N GLU A 367 -10.62 7.60 -19.77
CA GLU A 367 -11.95 7.82 -20.38
C GLU A 367 -12.62 6.52 -20.85
N GLU A 368 -11.89 5.38 -20.81
CA GLU A 368 -12.39 4.09 -21.24
C GLU A 368 -13.71 3.74 -20.52
N GLU A 369 -14.72 3.35 -21.29
CA GLU A 369 -16.02 2.92 -20.74
C GLU A 369 -15.86 1.55 -20.07
N MET A 370 -16.39 1.41 -18.85
CA MET A 370 -16.37 0.12 -18.15
C MET A 370 -17.51 -0.77 -18.68
N ILE A 371 -17.13 -1.89 -19.29
CA ILE A 371 -18.08 -2.83 -19.91
C ILE A 371 -18.83 -3.61 -18.82
N MET A 372 -18.10 -4.08 -17.80
CA MET A 372 -18.65 -4.81 -16.66
C MET A 372 -17.72 -4.70 -15.45
N THR A 373 -18.22 -5.08 -14.27
CA THR A 373 -17.42 -5.16 -13.06
C THR A 373 -16.44 -6.34 -13.09
N PHE A 374 -15.38 -6.26 -12.31
CA PHE A 374 -14.43 -7.37 -12.19
C PHE A 374 -15.07 -8.62 -11.59
N SER A 375 -15.96 -8.43 -10.60
CA SER A 375 -16.75 -9.53 -10.02
C SER A 375 -17.63 -10.22 -11.06
N MET A 376 -18.22 -9.46 -11.98
CA MET A 376 -19.01 -10.03 -13.09
C MET A 376 -18.11 -10.82 -14.06
N LEU A 377 -16.93 -10.29 -14.36
CA LEU A 377 -15.96 -10.94 -15.22
C LEU A 377 -15.48 -12.27 -14.63
N LEU A 378 -15.27 -12.35 -13.31
CA LEU A 378 -14.94 -13.60 -12.61
C LEU A 378 -16.04 -14.66 -12.77
N ASN A 379 -17.30 -14.27 -12.64
CA ASN A 379 -18.42 -15.20 -12.88
C ASN A 379 -18.49 -15.67 -14.34
N LEU A 380 -18.15 -14.79 -15.28
CA LEU A 380 -18.11 -15.15 -16.70
C LEU A 380 -16.96 -16.15 -16.99
N VAL A 381 -15.78 -15.95 -16.39
CA VAL A 381 -14.66 -16.90 -16.47
C VAL A 381 -15.09 -18.27 -15.97
N GLU A 382 -15.76 -18.34 -14.83
CA GLU A 382 -16.22 -19.58 -14.22
C GLU A 382 -17.19 -20.34 -15.12
N THR A 383 -18.25 -19.66 -15.55
CA THR A 383 -19.35 -20.30 -16.29
C THR A 383 -19.00 -20.66 -17.72
N SER A 384 -18.13 -19.86 -18.37
CA SER A 384 -17.61 -20.15 -19.70
C SER A 384 -16.48 -21.16 -19.69
N ASN A 385 -15.95 -21.50 -18.50
CA ASN A 385 -14.72 -22.28 -18.34
C ASN A 385 -13.55 -21.72 -19.20
N ALA A 386 -13.49 -20.37 -19.30
CA ALA A 386 -12.50 -19.70 -20.11
C ALA A 386 -11.11 -19.79 -19.47
N ASP A 387 -10.17 -20.39 -20.16
CA ASP A 387 -8.78 -20.55 -19.77
C ASP A 387 -7.83 -19.55 -20.44
N ASN A 388 -8.33 -18.80 -21.42
CA ASN A 388 -7.60 -17.78 -22.16
C ASN A 388 -8.47 -16.55 -22.50
N LYS A 389 -7.79 -15.44 -22.83
CA LYS A 389 -8.45 -14.18 -23.16
C LYS A 389 -9.36 -14.27 -24.37
N ASP A 390 -8.93 -14.93 -25.44
CA ASP A 390 -9.67 -14.99 -26.72
C ASP A 390 -11.06 -15.60 -26.52
N LEU A 391 -11.16 -16.64 -25.70
CA LEU A 391 -12.45 -17.28 -25.39
C LEU A 391 -13.35 -16.33 -24.62
N LEU A 392 -12.83 -15.64 -23.60
CA LEU A 392 -13.62 -14.70 -22.80
C LEU A 392 -14.07 -13.49 -23.62
N TRP A 393 -13.20 -12.98 -24.51
CA TRP A 393 -13.53 -11.90 -25.42
C TRP A 393 -14.65 -12.27 -26.40
N LYS A 394 -14.75 -13.55 -26.83
CA LYS A 394 -15.87 -14.01 -27.66
C LYS A 394 -17.22 -13.82 -26.98
N PHE A 395 -17.32 -14.08 -25.67
CA PHE A 395 -18.55 -13.84 -24.92
C PHE A 395 -18.84 -12.34 -24.79
N VAL A 396 -17.83 -11.55 -24.47
CA VAL A 396 -17.99 -10.09 -24.31
C VAL A 396 -18.41 -9.41 -25.61
N LYS A 397 -17.81 -9.79 -26.75
CA LYS A 397 -18.14 -9.27 -28.10
C LYS A 397 -19.55 -9.62 -28.55
N LYS A 398 -20.16 -10.70 -28.07
CA LYS A 398 -21.58 -10.98 -28.34
C LYS A 398 -22.50 -9.91 -27.75
N TYR A 399 -22.14 -9.36 -26.60
CA TYR A 399 -22.95 -8.35 -25.92
C TYR A 399 -22.74 -6.94 -26.50
N LYS A 400 -21.52 -6.56 -26.85
CA LYS A 400 -21.16 -5.26 -27.39
C LYS A 400 -20.25 -5.46 -28.61
N LEU A 401 -20.80 -5.20 -29.81
CA LEU A 401 -20.13 -5.55 -31.09
C LEU A 401 -18.90 -4.68 -31.41
N ASP A 402 -18.90 -3.42 -30.97
CA ASP A 402 -17.89 -2.41 -31.36
C ASP A 402 -16.69 -2.32 -30.38
N ILE A 403 -16.40 -3.41 -29.65
CA ILE A 403 -15.29 -3.47 -28.68
C ILE A 403 -14.21 -4.45 -29.10
N SER A 404 -12.97 -4.10 -28.76
CA SER A 404 -11.81 -4.95 -29.03
C SER A 404 -10.74 -4.74 -27.96
N GLU A 405 -9.82 -5.66 -27.91
CA GLU A 405 -8.63 -5.63 -27.04
C GLU A 405 -7.82 -4.33 -27.23
N THR A 406 -7.82 -3.78 -28.43
CA THR A 406 -7.05 -2.58 -28.78
C THR A 406 -7.72 -1.28 -28.32
N ASN A 407 -9.07 -1.18 -28.44
CA ASN A 407 -9.78 0.03 -28.06
C ASN A 407 -10.28 0.03 -26.60
N PHE A 408 -10.13 -1.12 -25.89
CA PHE A 408 -10.43 -1.29 -24.46
C PHE A 408 -9.25 -1.91 -23.70
N PRO A 409 -8.08 -1.25 -23.65
CA PRO A 409 -6.87 -1.81 -23.03
C PRO A 409 -6.98 -2.05 -21.52
N ILE A 410 -7.74 -1.23 -20.78
CA ILE A 410 -7.98 -1.45 -19.35
C ILE A 410 -8.82 -2.71 -19.16
N PHE A 411 -9.89 -2.85 -19.95
CA PHE A 411 -10.73 -4.03 -19.89
C PHE A 411 -9.98 -5.29 -20.33
N ASP A 412 -9.13 -5.22 -21.36
CA ASP A 412 -8.28 -6.35 -21.76
C ASP A 412 -7.33 -6.81 -20.64
N ALA A 413 -6.76 -5.86 -19.92
CA ALA A 413 -5.97 -6.19 -18.74
C ALA A 413 -6.82 -6.89 -17.65
N LEU A 414 -8.05 -6.39 -17.39
CA LEU A 414 -8.98 -7.01 -16.44
C LEU A 414 -9.37 -8.44 -16.83
N VAL A 415 -9.54 -8.72 -18.12
CA VAL A 415 -9.80 -10.08 -18.64
C VAL A 415 -8.66 -11.03 -18.24
N GLY A 416 -7.41 -10.60 -18.41
CA GLY A 416 -6.24 -11.39 -18.00
C GLY A 416 -6.17 -11.61 -16.49
N TYR A 417 -6.39 -10.55 -15.71
CA TYR A 417 -6.41 -10.63 -14.25
C TYR A 417 -7.53 -11.55 -13.74
N ALA A 418 -8.72 -11.50 -14.34
CA ALA A 418 -9.85 -12.33 -13.94
C ALA A 418 -9.57 -13.82 -14.14
N ILE A 419 -9.01 -14.21 -15.28
CA ILE A 419 -8.64 -15.59 -15.58
C ILE A 419 -7.61 -16.08 -14.56
N LYS A 420 -6.56 -15.28 -14.33
CA LYS A 420 -5.51 -15.65 -13.38
C LYS A 420 -6.03 -15.75 -11.94
N TYR A 421 -6.78 -14.75 -11.49
CA TYR A 421 -7.36 -14.74 -10.14
C TYR A 421 -8.32 -15.91 -9.92
N PHE A 422 -9.17 -16.22 -10.90
CA PHE A 422 -10.08 -17.35 -10.83
C PHE A 422 -9.31 -18.67 -10.66
N ASN A 423 -8.32 -18.93 -11.53
CA ASN A 423 -7.56 -20.17 -11.48
C ASN A 423 -6.76 -20.34 -10.19
N ASP A 424 -6.11 -19.27 -9.70
CA ASP A 424 -5.18 -19.34 -8.57
C ASP A 424 -5.89 -19.26 -7.21
N VAL A 425 -7.04 -18.56 -7.13
CA VAL A 425 -7.68 -18.24 -5.85
C VAL A 425 -9.07 -18.86 -5.72
N ILE A 426 -9.93 -18.74 -6.73
CA ILE A 426 -11.35 -19.09 -6.59
C ILE A 426 -11.57 -20.59 -6.84
N LYS A 427 -11.00 -21.13 -7.91
CA LYS A 427 -11.31 -22.46 -8.43
C LYS A 427 -11.24 -23.56 -7.38
N ALA A 428 -10.22 -23.52 -6.52
CA ALA A 428 -10.02 -24.52 -5.47
C ALA A 428 -11.00 -24.42 -4.29
N GLN A 429 -11.68 -23.28 -4.14
CA GLN A 429 -12.58 -23.00 -3.01
C GLN A 429 -14.05 -23.28 -3.34
N LYS A 430 -14.41 -23.46 -4.60
CA LYS A 430 -15.78 -23.62 -5.07
C LYS A 430 -16.44 -24.90 -4.57
N LYS A 431 -17.67 -24.76 -4.07
CA LYS A 431 -18.50 -25.86 -3.60
C LYS A 431 -19.89 -25.76 -4.23
N TYR A 432 -20.12 -26.51 -5.27
CA TYR A 432 -21.42 -26.53 -5.94
C TYR A 432 -22.44 -27.32 -5.13
N LYS A 433 -23.64 -26.78 -5.01
CA LYS A 433 -24.77 -27.44 -4.36
C LYS A 433 -25.43 -28.42 -5.32
N THR A 434 -25.70 -29.64 -4.84
CA THR A 434 -26.62 -30.56 -5.50
C THR A 434 -28.03 -30.23 -5.01
N PRO A 435 -28.94 -29.77 -5.88
CA PRO A 435 -30.30 -29.39 -5.46
C PRO A 435 -31.10 -30.63 -5.05
N ASN A 436 -31.97 -30.46 -4.03
CA ASN A 436 -32.93 -31.48 -3.66
C ASN A 436 -34.12 -31.51 -4.67
N GLU A 437 -35.04 -32.45 -4.53
CA GLU A 437 -36.15 -32.67 -5.48
C GLU A 437 -37.04 -31.41 -5.67
N SER A 438 -37.31 -30.65 -4.61
CA SER A 438 -38.13 -29.43 -4.72
C SER A 438 -37.37 -28.28 -5.36
N GLU A 439 -36.07 -28.12 -5.00
CA GLU A 439 -35.16 -27.15 -5.60
C GLU A 439 -34.92 -27.46 -7.08
N LYS A 440 -34.77 -28.75 -7.43
CA LYS A 440 -34.61 -29.21 -8.80
C LYS A 440 -35.84 -28.82 -9.66
N LYS A 441 -37.03 -29.07 -9.16
CA LYS A 441 -38.30 -28.66 -9.86
C LYS A 441 -38.36 -27.16 -10.09
N ALA A 442 -37.97 -26.35 -9.11
CA ALA A 442 -37.98 -24.89 -9.25
C ALA A 442 -36.94 -24.43 -10.30
N LEU A 443 -35.74 -25.04 -10.32
CA LEU A 443 -34.74 -24.74 -11.33
C LEU A 443 -35.11 -25.24 -12.73
N GLU A 444 -35.80 -26.38 -12.85
CA GLU A 444 -36.40 -26.85 -14.12
C GLU A 444 -37.47 -25.90 -14.65
N ALA A 445 -38.28 -25.29 -13.74
CA ALA A 445 -39.20 -24.24 -14.13
C ALA A 445 -38.49 -22.98 -14.63
N LEU A 446 -37.33 -22.63 -14.02
CA LEU A 446 -36.50 -21.52 -14.51
C LEU A 446 -35.95 -21.84 -15.91
N VAL A 447 -35.46 -23.04 -16.17
CA VAL A 447 -35.02 -23.48 -17.50
C VAL A 447 -36.11 -23.24 -18.52
N LYS A 448 -37.35 -23.74 -18.26
CA LYS A 448 -38.52 -23.56 -19.16
C LYS A 448 -38.90 -22.09 -19.35
N THR A 449 -38.70 -21.26 -18.37
CA THR A 449 -38.92 -19.81 -18.47
C THR A 449 -37.88 -19.16 -19.35
N LEU A 450 -36.62 -19.49 -19.17
CA LEU A 450 -35.52 -18.97 -19.97
C LEU A 450 -35.57 -19.41 -21.43
N GLU A 451 -36.02 -20.63 -21.74
CA GLU A 451 -36.23 -21.10 -23.12
C GLU A 451 -37.25 -20.25 -23.93
N LYS A 452 -38.07 -19.47 -23.24
CA LYS A 452 -39.02 -18.52 -23.89
C LYS A 452 -38.44 -17.14 -24.06
N CYS A 453 -37.28 -16.85 -23.48
CA CYS A 453 -36.60 -15.57 -23.63
C CYS A 453 -35.95 -15.47 -25.01
N THR A 454 -35.89 -14.25 -25.56
CA THR A 454 -35.13 -13.93 -26.78
C THR A 454 -33.96 -13.07 -26.46
N ASP A 455 -32.94 -13.05 -27.33
CA ASP A 455 -31.74 -12.23 -27.17
C ASP A 455 -32.04 -10.71 -27.22
N GLU A 456 -33.27 -10.31 -27.62
CA GLU A 456 -33.72 -8.92 -27.64
C GLU A 456 -34.28 -8.44 -26.29
N MET A 457 -34.56 -9.35 -25.36
CA MET A 457 -35.10 -8.99 -24.04
C MET A 457 -34.08 -8.23 -23.20
N SER A 458 -34.58 -7.17 -22.53
CA SER A 458 -33.73 -6.39 -21.63
C SER A 458 -33.28 -7.21 -20.41
N PRO A 459 -32.09 -6.91 -19.83
CA PRO A 459 -31.65 -7.53 -18.57
C PRO A 459 -32.69 -7.41 -17.45
N GLU A 460 -33.46 -6.32 -17.44
CA GLU A 460 -34.52 -6.03 -16.49
C GLU A 460 -35.72 -6.96 -16.67
N ASP A 461 -36.11 -7.25 -17.91
CA ASP A 461 -37.20 -8.17 -18.22
C ASP A 461 -36.83 -9.60 -17.84
N ILE A 462 -35.62 -10.05 -18.19
CA ILE A 462 -35.11 -11.35 -17.79
C ILE A 462 -35.08 -11.47 -16.25
N GLN A 463 -34.59 -10.43 -15.56
CA GLN A 463 -34.58 -10.41 -14.10
C GLN A 463 -35.97 -10.53 -13.49
N THR A 464 -36.98 -9.88 -14.10
CA THR A 464 -38.39 -9.92 -13.67
C THR A 464 -38.97 -11.32 -13.83
N LEU A 465 -38.63 -12.01 -14.93
CA LEU A 465 -39.05 -13.39 -15.15
C LEU A 465 -38.46 -14.35 -14.11
N ILE A 466 -37.17 -14.16 -13.75
CA ILE A 466 -36.53 -14.96 -12.71
C ILE A 466 -37.21 -14.76 -11.35
N TYR A 467 -37.57 -13.51 -11.00
CA TYR A 467 -38.33 -13.21 -9.78
C TYR A 467 -39.71 -13.90 -9.78
N SER A 468 -40.43 -13.81 -10.89
CA SER A 468 -41.77 -14.44 -11.02
C SER A 468 -41.67 -15.95 -10.89
N THR A 469 -40.71 -16.57 -11.58
CA THR A 469 -40.49 -18.02 -11.49
C THR A 469 -40.19 -18.46 -10.06
N GLY A 470 -39.36 -17.73 -9.32
CA GLY A 470 -39.08 -18.04 -7.91
C GLY A 470 -40.35 -17.97 -7.04
N LYS A 471 -41.18 -16.92 -7.21
CA LYS A 471 -42.44 -16.75 -6.46
C LYS A 471 -43.42 -17.89 -6.72
N GLU A 472 -43.53 -18.31 -7.97
CA GLU A 472 -44.48 -19.37 -8.41
C GLU A 472 -44.01 -20.78 -7.97
N ASN A 473 -42.73 -20.95 -7.65
CA ASN A 473 -42.13 -22.24 -7.30
C ASN A 473 -41.66 -22.32 -5.83
N GLY A 474 -42.38 -21.64 -4.92
CA GLY A 474 -42.22 -21.83 -3.47
C GLY A 474 -41.31 -20.84 -2.76
N TYR A 475 -40.86 -19.79 -3.46
CA TYR A 475 -39.95 -18.75 -2.87
C TYR A 475 -40.65 -17.39 -2.74
N ALA A 476 -42.00 -17.34 -2.72
CA ALA A 476 -42.74 -16.09 -2.64
C ALA A 476 -42.42 -15.26 -1.39
N ASP A 477 -42.25 -15.94 -0.24
CA ASP A 477 -41.97 -15.31 1.05
C ASP A 477 -40.49 -14.97 1.25
N ASN A 478 -39.59 -15.62 0.52
CA ASN A 478 -38.14 -15.41 0.65
C ASN A 478 -37.37 -15.56 -0.68
N LEU A 479 -37.44 -14.52 -1.50
CA LEU A 479 -36.70 -14.48 -2.76
C LEU A 479 -35.17 -14.49 -2.60
N ARG A 480 -34.65 -14.17 -1.42
CA ARG A 480 -33.22 -14.29 -1.16
C ARG A 480 -32.74 -15.73 -1.25
N ASP A 481 -33.54 -16.68 -0.72
CA ASP A 481 -33.18 -18.12 -0.79
C ASP A 481 -33.26 -18.65 -2.22
N TRP A 482 -34.20 -18.09 -3.04
CA TRP A 482 -34.25 -18.39 -4.47
C TRP A 482 -32.98 -18.04 -5.21
N PHE A 483 -32.49 -16.80 -5.04
CA PHE A 483 -31.24 -16.38 -5.67
C PHE A 483 -30.03 -17.11 -5.09
N LYS A 484 -30.01 -17.37 -3.78
CA LYS A 484 -28.99 -18.16 -3.14
C LYS A 484 -28.92 -19.57 -3.77
N LEU A 485 -30.06 -20.22 -3.98
CA LEU A 485 -30.12 -21.54 -4.65
C LEU A 485 -29.49 -21.47 -6.05
N ILE A 486 -29.87 -20.48 -6.86
CA ILE A 486 -29.31 -20.31 -8.21
C ILE A 486 -27.79 -20.14 -8.12
N TYR A 487 -27.30 -19.29 -7.21
CA TYR A 487 -25.87 -19.01 -7.06
C TYR A 487 -25.09 -20.24 -6.58
N GLU A 488 -25.60 -20.96 -5.60
CA GLU A 488 -24.95 -22.17 -5.09
C GLU A 488 -24.85 -23.28 -6.16
N VAL A 489 -25.85 -23.41 -7.03
CA VAL A 489 -25.87 -24.41 -8.09
C VAL A 489 -25.04 -23.97 -9.29
N VAL A 490 -25.13 -22.70 -9.70
CA VAL A 490 -24.45 -22.20 -10.91
C VAL A 490 -23.01 -21.81 -10.63
N PHE A 491 -22.76 -21.08 -9.55
CA PHE A 491 -21.48 -20.47 -9.23
C PHE A 491 -20.78 -21.09 -8.00
N GLY A 492 -21.37 -22.06 -7.32
CA GLY A 492 -20.79 -22.66 -6.12
C GLY A 492 -20.53 -21.65 -4.99
N ASP A 493 -21.38 -20.63 -4.88
CA ASP A 493 -21.28 -19.54 -3.92
C ASP A 493 -22.68 -19.14 -3.40
N GLU A 494 -22.77 -18.56 -2.22
CA GLU A 494 -24.06 -18.08 -1.68
C GLU A 494 -24.51 -16.75 -2.31
N ASN A 495 -23.61 -16.05 -2.97
CA ASN A 495 -23.84 -14.75 -3.62
C ASN A 495 -23.39 -14.82 -5.08
N GLY A 496 -23.98 -13.97 -5.92
CA GLY A 496 -23.66 -13.92 -7.33
C GLY A 496 -24.11 -12.60 -7.99
N PRO A 497 -23.93 -12.49 -9.32
CA PRO A 497 -24.30 -11.31 -10.07
C PRO A 497 -25.83 -11.14 -10.15
N ARG A 498 -26.26 -9.94 -10.57
CA ARG A 498 -27.66 -9.73 -10.98
C ARG A 498 -27.95 -10.64 -12.18
N MET A 499 -28.78 -11.69 -11.98
CA MET A 499 -28.92 -12.79 -12.92
C MET A 499 -29.43 -12.35 -14.31
N GLY A 500 -30.36 -11.40 -14.37
CA GLY A 500 -30.82 -10.88 -15.65
C GLY A 500 -29.68 -10.26 -16.48
N PHE A 501 -28.79 -9.53 -15.82
CA PHE A 501 -27.62 -8.95 -16.46
C PHE A 501 -26.60 -10.03 -16.84
N PHE A 502 -26.36 -11.00 -15.97
CA PHE A 502 -25.49 -12.13 -16.27
C PHE A 502 -25.97 -12.92 -17.49
N ILE A 503 -27.26 -13.25 -17.54
CA ILE A 503 -27.85 -14.05 -18.63
C ILE A 503 -27.78 -13.32 -19.97
N SER A 504 -28.00 -11.99 -19.98
CA SER A 504 -27.87 -11.22 -21.22
C SER A 504 -26.41 -11.20 -21.75
N PHE A 505 -25.40 -11.32 -20.88
CA PHE A 505 -23.99 -11.44 -21.28
C PHE A 505 -23.61 -12.85 -21.69
N PHE A 506 -23.91 -13.81 -20.83
CA PHE A 506 -23.50 -15.22 -21.04
C PHE A 506 -24.28 -15.85 -22.20
N GLY A 507 -25.52 -15.43 -22.38
CA GLY A 507 -26.48 -15.94 -23.34
C GLY A 507 -27.58 -16.75 -22.67
N VAL A 508 -28.79 -16.58 -23.18
CA VAL A 508 -29.98 -17.32 -22.69
C VAL A 508 -29.80 -18.81 -22.91
N LYS A 509 -29.38 -19.21 -24.12
CA LYS A 509 -29.14 -20.60 -24.48
C LYS A 509 -28.03 -21.23 -23.66
N GLU A 510 -26.91 -20.56 -23.53
CA GLU A 510 -25.76 -20.99 -22.76
C GLU A 510 -26.10 -21.17 -21.26
N THR A 511 -26.91 -20.25 -20.70
CA THR A 511 -27.39 -20.38 -19.30
C THR A 511 -28.35 -21.56 -19.13
N THR A 512 -29.23 -21.77 -20.08
CA THR A 512 -30.16 -22.90 -20.07
C THR A 512 -29.41 -24.22 -20.12
N GLU A 513 -28.43 -24.37 -21.01
CA GLU A 513 -27.55 -25.54 -21.11
C GLU A 513 -26.74 -25.74 -19.82
N LEU A 514 -26.19 -24.68 -19.23
CA LEU A 514 -25.46 -24.71 -17.96
C LEU A 514 -26.34 -25.25 -16.82
N LEU A 515 -27.54 -24.70 -16.66
CA LEU A 515 -28.50 -25.16 -15.65
C LEU A 515 -28.88 -26.63 -15.85
N MET A 516 -29.23 -27.03 -17.08
CA MET A 516 -29.54 -28.43 -17.39
C MET A 516 -28.39 -29.39 -17.05
N ASN A 517 -27.16 -29.00 -17.30
CA ASN A 517 -25.99 -29.81 -16.95
C ASN A 517 -25.77 -29.93 -15.44
N LYS A 518 -26.11 -28.89 -14.67
CA LYS A 518 -26.02 -28.92 -13.20
C LYS A 518 -27.18 -29.70 -12.54
N LEU A 519 -28.28 -29.93 -13.27
CA LEU A 519 -29.46 -30.69 -12.79
C LEU A 519 -29.40 -32.19 -13.11
N LYS A 520 -28.48 -32.62 -13.96
CA LYS A 520 -28.19 -34.05 -14.22
C LYS A 520 -27.50 -34.70 -13.03
#